data_624ece49b58acfd2152c1579e5f20fe4
#
_entry.id   624ece49b58acfd2152c1579e5f20fe4
#
_cell.length_a   1.000
_cell.length_b   1.000
_cell.length_c   1.000
_cell.angle_alpha   90.00
_cell.angle_beta   90.00
_cell.angle_gamma   90.00
#
_symmetry.space_group_name_H-M   'P 1'
#
loop_
_entity.id
_entity.type
_entity.pdbx_description
1 polymer ?
#
loop_
_entity_poly.entity_id
_entity_poly.type
_entity_poly.pdbx_seq_one_letter_code
_entity_poly.pdbx_strand_id
1 'polypeptide(L)'
;MKLDIEVKLNEGMKKYIYKIWEKLENEDRTEYDVALENYRKYLLKETVKNPEDVSVVCQLAGVCYLSRRCDDIEILETFLKRNFDILTEDEKFRMYADLAYLCEDRGCMEEKAIDYLEKAIKINSNNADIYYRLAGICFHVKMYQKSLENIEIACKMSDEAKYSYGYALILIQNKEYKKAEKILDDLLMEDSDNIKYHFYRVLCKIYLGNKDTENIEKLLEKIKEFEMLEKTDYEKYLNWLTYEGFNTFDEDVIKDLYYLCGNYEKYCKYAENVNFNLEANYMAPYLYSLKQLNKFEKIDKILKEAEKEIFQNIEEIKTDEEYQKDTTEEELLEMIEDEKQKLKNINLVLEKILNTDFKPKMEIFMYLKYECWLLDCPQHLIIDED
;
A
#
# COMPACT_ATOMS: atom_id res chain seq x y z
N MET A 1 -17.56 -0.48 -0.29
CA MET A 1 -18.38 -1.50 0.40
C MET A 1 -19.33 -0.82 1.33
N LYS A 2 -20.61 -1.08 1.19
CA LYS A 2 -21.57 -0.79 2.26
C LYS A 2 -21.78 -2.10 3.00
N LEU A 3 -21.23 -2.24 4.20
CA LEU A 3 -21.85 -3.16 5.14
C LEU A 3 -23.28 -2.63 5.34
N ASP A 4 -24.28 -3.49 5.25
CA ASP A 4 -25.69 -3.13 5.54
C ASP A 4 -25.90 -2.82 7.03
N ILE A 5 -25.04 -2.02 7.59
CA ILE A 5 -25.07 -1.57 8.98
C ILE A 5 -25.44 -0.09 8.95
N GLU A 6 -26.60 0.21 9.49
CA GLU A 6 -27.07 1.59 9.64
C GLU A 6 -26.16 2.33 10.63
N VAL A 7 -25.45 3.34 10.13
CA VAL A 7 -24.63 4.24 10.97
C VAL A 7 -25.55 5.32 11.56
N LYS A 8 -25.84 5.21 12.84
CA LYS A 8 -26.66 6.19 13.55
C LYS A 8 -25.84 7.44 13.88
N LEU A 9 -26.19 8.56 13.27
CA LEU A 9 -25.56 9.86 13.50
C LEU A 9 -26.55 10.80 14.21
N ASN A 10 -26.12 11.42 15.31
CA ASN A 10 -26.86 12.51 15.90
C ASN A 10 -26.60 13.84 15.16
N GLU A 11 -27.42 14.86 15.39
CA GLU A 11 -27.31 16.16 14.72
C GLU A 11 -25.97 16.87 14.97
N GLY A 12 -25.36 16.63 16.13
CA GLY A 12 -24.03 17.15 16.44
C GLY A 12 -22.96 16.54 15.54
N MET A 13 -23.00 15.21 15.33
CA MET A 13 -22.09 14.50 14.44
C MET A 13 -22.26 14.93 12.99
N LYS A 14 -23.49 14.95 12.48
CA LYS A 14 -23.81 15.43 11.12
C LYS A 14 -23.20 16.82 10.84
N LYS A 15 -23.37 17.75 11.77
CA LYS A 15 -22.82 19.12 11.64
C LYS A 15 -21.30 19.14 11.48
N TYR A 16 -20.56 18.27 12.17
CA TYR A 16 -19.10 18.20 12.04
C TYR A 16 -18.70 17.52 10.74
N ILE A 17 -19.41 16.47 10.32
CA ILE A 17 -19.15 15.77 9.06
C ILE A 17 -19.35 16.69 7.86
N TYR A 18 -20.44 17.48 7.82
CA TYR A 18 -20.65 18.49 6.78
C TYR A 18 -19.53 19.52 6.71
N LYS A 19 -18.97 19.94 7.85
CA LYS A 19 -17.81 20.84 7.86
C LYS A 19 -16.56 20.18 7.30
N ILE A 20 -16.34 18.90 7.57
CA ILE A 20 -15.22 18.13 7.03
C ILE A 20 -15.35 18.06 5.51
N TRP A 21 -16.55 17.75 4.98
CA TRP A 21 -16.80 17.71 3.54
C TRP A 21 -16.56 19.08 2.88
N GLU A 22 -17.11 20.16 3.45
CA GLU A 22 -16.88 21.52 2.96
C GLU A 22 -15.39 21.85 2.80
N LYS A 23 -14.55 21.46 3.78
CA LYS A 23 -13.12 21.72 3.72
C LYS A 23 -12.39 20.81 2.74
N LEU A 24 -12.84 19.58 2.58
CA LEU A 24 -12.31 18.64 1.60
C LEU A 24 -12.61 19.14 0.17
N GLU A 25 -13.81 19.59 -0.12
CA GLU A 25 -14.21 20.13 -1.42
C GLU A 25 -13.44 21.42 -1.79
N ASN A 26 -13.08 22.23 -0.80
CA ASN A 26 -12.29 23.45 -1.00
C ASN A 26 -10.78 23.22 -1.05
N GLU A 27 -10.30 21.96 -0.97
CA GLU A 27 -8.89 21.55 -0.96
C GLU A 27 -8.04 22.25 0.13
N ASP A 28 -8.68 22.75 1.20
CA ASP A 28 -8.01 23.44 2.32
C ASP A 28 -7.56 22.44 3.38
N ARG A 29 -6.36 21.90 3.23
CA ARG A 29 -5.79 20.90 4.15
C ARG A 29 -5.69 21.40 5.59
N THR A 30 -5.30 22.66 5.80
CA THR A 30 -5.12 23.22 7.15
C THR A 30 -6.46 23.32 7.88
N GLU A 31 -7.49 23.85 7.22
CA GLU A 31 -8.83 23.96 7.78
C GLU A 31 -9.49 22.58 7.93
N TYR A 32 -9.16 21.61 7.05
CA TYR A 32 -9.59 20.23 7.15
C TYR A 32 -9.07 19.57 8.44
N ASP A 33 -7.78 19.68 8.73
CA ASP A 33 -7.18 19.13 9.96
C ASP A 33 -7.78 19.76 11.22
N VAL A 34 -8.07 21.07 11.19
CA VAL A 34 -8.77 21.77 12.27
C VAL A 34 -10.20 21.25 12.43
N ALA A 35 -10.91 20.98 11.34
CA ALA A 35 -12.26 20.43 11.39
C ALA A 35 -12.27 19.02 12.00
N LEU A 36 -11.32 18.16 11.62
CA LEU A 36 -11.15 16.82 12.19
C LEU A 36 -10.86 16.88 13.70
N GLU A 37 -9.93 17.74 14.14
CA GLU A 37 -9.59 17.85 15.55
C GLU A 37 -10.75 18.42 16.39
N ASN A 38 -11.55 19.32 15.83
CA ASN A 38 -12.76 19.82 16.49
C ASN A 38 -13.82 18.72 16.61
N TYR A 39 -13.99 17.89 15.60
CA TYR A 39 -14.90 16.75 15.65
C TYR A 39 -14.42 15.72 16.67
N ARG A 40 -13.13 15.39 16.68
CA ARG A 40 -12.52 14.52 17.70
C ARG A 40 -12.82 15.00 19.11
N LYS A 41 -12.58 16.28 19.41
CA LYS A 41 -12.87 16.88 20.73
C LYS A 41 -14.35 16.79 21.12
N TYR A 42 -15.24 16.92 20.13
CA TYR A 42 -16.67 16.73 20.37
C TYR A 42 -16.97 15.27 20.71
N LEU A 43 -16.47 14.31 19.94
CA LEU A 43 -16.69 12.89 20.19
C LEU A 43 -16.15 12.44 21.54
N LEU A 44 -14.95 12.86 21.93
CA LEU A 44 -14.39 12.57 23.25
C LEU A 44 -15.25 13.11 24.41
N LYS A 45 -15.93 14.23 24.23
CA LYS A 45 -16.89 14.72 25.24
C LYS A 45 -18.17 13.88 25.24
N GLU A 46 -18.61 13.44 24.09
CA GLU A 46 -19.80 12.59 23.96
C GLU A 46 -19.57 11.18 24.52
N THR A 47 -18.37 10.59 24.39
CA THR A 47 -18.04 9.30 25.04
C THR A 47 -18.16 9.33 26.56
N VAL A 48 -17.92 10.51 27.18
CA VAL A 48 -18.09 10.68 28.63
C VAL A 48 -19.55 10.86 29.02
N LYS A 49 -20.33 11.56 28.19
CA LYS A 49 -21.76 11.81 28.48
C LYS A 49 -22.62 10.57 28.20
N ASN A 50 -22.31 9.85 27.14
CA ASN A 50 -23.04 8.71 26.64
C ASN A 50 -22.11 7.48 26.56
N PRO A 51 -21.70 6.90 27.70
CA PRO A 51 -20.67 5.88 27.79
C PRO A 51 -21.07 4.51 27.22
N GLU A 52 -22.27 4.39 26.68
CA GLU A 52 -22.82 3.17 26.05
C GLU A 52 -23.12 3.40 24.55
N ASP A 53 -22.92 4.61 24.03
CA ASP A 53 -23.23 4.93 22.63
C ASP A 53 -22.11 4.49 21.71
N VAL A 54 -22.31 3.34 21.06
CA VAL A 54 -21.39 2.74 20.11
C VAL A 54 -21.13 3.64 18.90
N SER A 55 -22.12 4.43 18.48
CA SER A 55 -21.99 5.31 17.31
C SER A 55 -20.97 6.42 17.54
N VAL A 56 -20.89 6.94 18.77
CA VAL A 56 -19.88 7.94 19.15
C VAL A 56 -18.48 7.36 19.02
N VAL A 57 -18.27 6.14 19.51
CA VAL A 57 -16.95 5.51 19.54
C VAL A 57 -16.51 5.05 18.15
N CYS A 58 -17.42 4.55 17.34
CA CYS A 58 -17.12 4.19 15.95
C CYS A 58 -16.82 5.43 15.10
N GLN A 59 -17.52 6.56 15.31
CA GLN A 59 -17.14 7.83 14.67
C GLN A 59 -15.75 8.31 15.12
N LEU A 60 -15.40 8.09 16.39
CA LEU A 60 -14.04 8.35 16.88
C LEU A 60 -13.00 7.49 16.14
N ALA A 61 -13.31 6.22 15.81
CA ALA A 61 -12.46 5.38 14.97
C ALA A 61 -12.18 6.03 13.60
N GLY A 62 -13.21 6.54 12.93
CA GLY A 62 -13.06 7.23 11.66
C GLY A 62 -12.17 8.46 11.74
N VAL A 63 -12.35 9.27 12.76
CA VAL A 63 -11.51 10.46 12.99
C VAL A 63 -10.07 10.08 13.38
N CYS A 64 -9.88 9.03 14.18
CA CYS A 64 -8.57 8.49 14.55
C CYS A 64 -7.76 8.09 13.31
N TYR A 65 -8.39 7.40 12.37
CA TYR A 65 -7.79 7.03 11.09
C TYR A 65 -7.36 8.27 10.30
N LEU A 66 -8.29 9.19 10.05
CA LEU A 66 -8.04 10.38 9.23
C LEU A 66 -6.97 11.31 9.83
N SER A 67 -6.93 11.44 11.15
CA SER A 67 -5.96 12.26 11.89
C SER A 67 -4.64 11.54 12.21
N ARG A 68 -4.50 10.26 11.82
CA ARG A 68 -3.33 9.41 12.09
C ARG A 68 -2.94 9.33 13.57
N ARG A 69 -3.93 9.34 14.47
CA ARG A 69 -3.69 9.26 15.93
C ARG A 69 -3.85 7.82 16.42
N CYS A 70 -2.81 7.31 17.11
CA CYS A 70 -2.80 5.94 17.67
C CYS A 70 -3.47 5.86 19.05
N ASP A 71 -3.45 6.93 19.82
CA ASP A 71 -3.86 6.93 21.24
C ASP A 71 -5.35 6.59 21.43
N ASP A 72 -6.16 6.87 20.41
CA ASP A 72 -7.61 6.64 20.48
C ASP A 72 -8.01 5.17 20.32
N ILE A 73 -7.12 4.27 19.87
CA ILE A 73 -7.39 2.81 19.78
C ILE A 73 -7.70 2.25 21.16
N GLU A 74 -6.95 2.64 22.19
CA GLU A 74 -7.19 2.17 23.58
C GLU A 74 -8.57 2.59 24.11
N ILE A 75 -9.10 3.72 23.63
CA ILE A 75 -10.44 4.18 24.00
C ILE A 75 -11.49 3.21 23.43
N LEU A 76 -11.33 2.81 22.16
CA LEU A 76 -12.22 1.86 21.50
C LEU A 76 -12.15 0.47 22.16
N GLU A 77 -10.96 -0.02 22.45
CA GLU A 77 -10.75 -1.30 23.15
C GLU A 77 -11.38 -1.30 24.54
N THR A 78 -11.21 -0.20 25.28
CA THR A 78 -11.78 -0.03 26.62
C THR A 78 -13.30 0.02 26.57
N PHE A 79 -13.86 0.74 25.60
CA PHE A 79 -15.31 0.81 25.39
C PHE A 79 -15.89 -0.56 25.06
N LEU A 80 -15.30 -1.28 24.11
CA LEU A 80 -15.74 -2.62 23.71
C LEU A 80 -15.71 -3.58 24.91
N LYS A 81 -14.62 -3.58 25.68
CA LYS A 81 -14.48 -4.44 26.86
C LYS A 81 -15.51 -4.13 27.93
N ARG A 82 -15.78 -2.85 28.18
CA ARG A 82 -16.72 -2.39 29.21
C ARG A 82 -18.16 -2.73 28.86
N ASN A 83 -18.54 -2.55 27.60
CA ASN A 83 -19.93 -2.62 27.15
C ASN A 83 -20.26 -3.96 26.45
N PHE A 84 -19.34 -4.93 26.44
CA PHE A 84 -19.43 -6.14 25.62
C PHE A 84 -20.74 -6.91 25.80
N ASP A 85 -21.26 -7.01 27.04
CA ASP A 85 -22.45 -7.79 27.34
C ASP A 85 -23.75 -7.09 26.92
N ILE A 86 -23.72 -5.78 26.72
CA ILE A 86 -24.91 -5.00 26.33
C ILE A 86 -24.95 -4.68 24.81
N LEU A 87 -23.80 -4.79 24.12
CA LEU A 87 -23.74 -4.57 22.68
C LEU A 87 -24.42 -5.70 21.91
N THR A 88 -25.12 -5.33 20.85
CA THR A 88 -25.67 -6.28 19.87
C THR A 88 -24.53 -6.93 19.08
N GLU A 89 -24.81 -8.05 18.40
CA GLU A 89 -23.81 -8.71 17.56
C GLU A 89 -23.36 -7.81 16.40
N ASP A 90 -24.24 -7.03 15.79
CA ASP A 90 -23.91 -6.07 14.73
C ASP A 90 -22.99 -4.95 15.25
N GLU A 91 -23.22 -4.43 16.43
CA GLU A 91 -22.36 -3.43 17.07
C GLU A 91 -20.98 -4.01 17.40
N LYS A 92 -20.91 -5.24 17.91
CA LYS A 92 -19.65 -5.94 18.14
C LYS A 92 -18.89 -6.16 16.84
N PHE A 93 -19.57 -6.62 15.80
CA PHE A 93 -18.99 -6.79 14.47
C PHE A 93 -18.39 -5.49 13.95
N ARG A 94 -19.16 -4.41 14.00
CA ARG A 94 -18.73 -3.06 13.61
C ARG A 94 -17.48 -2.63 14.37
N MET A 95 -17.48 -2.74 15.70
CA MET A 95 -16.33 -2.40 16.54
C MET A 95 -15.07 -3.23 16.20
N TYR A 96 -15.21 -4.53 15.98
CA TYR A 96 -14.08 -5.37 15.61
C TYR A 96 -13.54 -5.03 14.20
N ALA A 97 -14.40 -4.72 13.25
CA ALA A 97 -14.00 -4.29 11.91
C ALA A 97 -13.21 -2.98 11.96
N ASP A 98 -13.70 -1.97 12.69
CA ASP A 98 -13.04 -0.68 12.84
C ASP A 98 -11.69 -0.80 13.59
N LEU A 99 -11.65 -1.59 14.67
CA LEU A 99 -10.39 -1.85 15.40
C LEU A 99 -9.36 -2.56 14.54
N ALA A 100 -9.78 -3.54 13.73
CA ALA A 100 -8.89 -4.24 12.83
C ALA A 100 -8.28 -3.27 11.79
N TYR A 101 -9.10 -2.38 11.24
CA TYR A 101 -8.66 -1.39 10.29
C TYR A 101 -7.60 -0.44 10.88
N LEU A 102 -7.87 0.08 12.07
CA LEU A 102 -6.94 0.98 12.76
C LEU A 102 -5.62 0.29 13.12
N CYS A 103 -5.68 -0.98 13.54
CA CYS A 103 -4.48 -1.75 13.87
C CYS A 103 -3.63 -2.04 12.62
N GLU A 104 -4.25 -2.32 11.47
CA GLU A 104 -3.54 -2.53 10.20
C GLU A 104 -2.84 -1.26 9.71
N ASP A 105 -3.54 -0.13 9.72
CA ASP A 105 -3.01 1.16 9.23
C ASP A 105 -1.72 1.58 9.96
N ARG A 106 -1.50 1.11 11.18
CA ARG A 106 -0.32 1.43 12.00
C ARG A 106 0.95 0.64 11.65
N GLY A 107 0.85 -0.41 10.82
CA GLY A 107 2.00 -1.18 10.34
C GLY A 107 2.84 -1.89 11.41
N CYS A 108 2.32 -2.03 12.64
CA CYS A 108 2.97 -2.71 13.74
C CYS A 108 2.00 -3.48 14.65
N MET A 109 0.74 -3.57 14.25
CA MET A 109 -0.33 -4.22 15.01
C MET A 109 -1.10 -5.26 14.17
N GLU A 110 -0.46 -5.84 13.16
CA GLU A 110 -1.08 -6.76 12.21
C GLU A 110 -1.63 -8.01 12.91
N GLU A 111 -0.97 -8.51 13.95
CA GLU A 111 -1.46 -9.65 14.73
C GLU A 111 -2.77 -9.32 15.46
N LYS A 112 -2.89 -8.10 16.00
CA LYS A 112 -4.14 -7.63 16.60
C LYS A 112 -5.22 -7.44 15.54
N ALA A 113 -4.88 -6.89 14.38
CA ALA A 113 -5.81 -6.73 13.27
C ALA A 113 -6.38 -8.08 12.82
N ILE A 114 -5.54 -9.10 12.68
CA ILE A 114 -5.95 -10.48 12.36
C ILE A 114 -6.92 -11.03 13.45
N ASP A 115 -6.59 -10.87 14.72
CA ASP A 115 -7.43 -11.34 15.84
C ASP A 115 -8.81 -10.67 15.83
N TYR A 116 -8.87 -9.36 15.56
CA TYR A 116 -10.14 -8.65 15.46
C TYR A 116 -10.98 -9.08 14.24
N LEU A 117 -10.36 -9.29 13.09
CA LEU A 117 -11.08 -9.80 11.90
C LEU A 117 -11.62 -11.22 12.15
N GLU A 118 -10.86 -12.09 12.81
CA GLU A 118 -11.34 -13.42 13.18
C GLU A 118 -12.52 -13.38 14.18
N LYS A 119 -12.52 -12.40 15.08
CA LYS A 119 -13.65 -12.16 15.98
C LYS A 119 -14.86 -11.64 15.23
N ALA A 120 -14.67 -10.72 14.29
CA ALA A 120 -15.73 -10.23 13.40
C ALA A 120 -16.33 -11.37 12.57
N ILE A 121 -15.51 -12.24 11.99
CA ILE A 121 -15.96 -13.43 11.22
C ILE A 121 -16.78 -14.39 12.08
N LYS A 122 -16.44 -14.58 13.36
CA LYS A 122 -17.22 -15.43 14.27
C LYS A 122 -18.62 -14.90 14.51
N ILE A 123 -18.80 -13.57 14.46
CA ILE A 123 -20.10 -12.92 14.62
C ILE A 123 -20.89 -12.98 13.31
N ASN A 124 -20.27 -12.56 12.22
CA ASN A 124 -20.89 -12.56 10.91
C ASN A 124 -19.91 -13.10 9.85
N SER A 125 -20.11 -14.38 9.51
CA SER A 125 -19.30 -15.07 8.50
C SER A 125 -19.80 -14.84 7.06
N ASN A 126 -20.85 -14.07 6.85
CA ASN A 126 -21.45 -13.85 5.54
C ASN A 126 -21.07 -12.47 4.94
N ASN A 127 -19.79 -12.11 5.03
CA ASN A 127 -19.26 -10.85 4.50
C ASN A 127 -17.95 -11.08 3.74
N ALA A 128 -17.97 -10.96 2.41
CA ALA A 128 -16.81 -11.19 1.55
C ALA A 128 -15.64 -10.25 1.86
N ASP A 129 -15.94 -8.98 2.18
CA ASP A 129 -14.90 -7.99 2.42
C ASP A 129 -14.07 -8.27 3.67
N ILE A 130 -14.67 -8.82 4.72
CA ILE A 130 -13.91 -9.20 5.93
C ILE A 130 -12.88 -10.31 5.60
N TYR A 131 -13.26 -11.29 4.79
CA TYR A 131 -12.34 -12.33 4.34
C TYR A 131 -11.27 -11.77 3.40
N TYR A 132 -11.65 -10.87 2.49
CA TYR A 132 -10.72 -10.18 1.60
C TYR A 132 -9.66 -9.40 2.39
N ARG A 133 -10.09 -8.66 3.41
CA ARG A 133 -9.20 -7.91 4.29
C ARG A 133 -8.27 -8.84 5.08
N LEU A 134 -8.82 -9.89 5.67
CA LEU A 134 -8.00 -10.87 6.38
C LEU A 134 -6.97 -11.53 5.45
N ALA A 135 -7.37 -11.84 4.22
CA ALA A 135 -6.45 -12.36 3.21
C ALA A 135 -5.31 -11.37 2.92
N GLY A 136 -5.62 -10.08 2.81
CA GLY A 136 -4.63 -9.04 2.54
C GLY A 136 -3.64 -8.83 3.68
N ILE A 137 -4.11 -8.73 4.92
CA ILE A 137 -3.21 -8.63 6.07
C ILE A 137 -2.31 -9.87 6.15
N CYS A 138 -2.89 -11.07 6.00
CA CYS A 138 -2.11 -12.31 5.99
C CYS A 138 -1.08 -12.33 4.85
N PHE A 139 -1.40 -11.76 3.68
CA PHE A 139 -0.46 -11.63 2.57
C PHE A 139 0.72 -10.72 2.93
N HIS A 140 0.48 -9.56 3.53
CA HIS A 140 1.51 -8.61 3.93
C HIS A 140 2.46 -9.18 5.00
N VAL A 141 1.91 -9.91 5.98
CA VAL A 141 2.73 -10.58 7.01
C VAL A 141 3.26 -11.94 6.58
N LYS A 142 3.18 -12.27 5.29
CA LYS A 142 3.71 -13.51 4.68
C LYS A 142 3.06 -14.80 5.15
N MET A 143 1.86 -14.75 5.72
CA MET A 143 1.04 -15.91 6.06
C MET A 143 0.28 -16.41 4.81
N TYR A 144 0.99 -16.79 3.76
CA TYR A 144 0.45 -16.99 2.42
C TYR A 144 -0.63 -18.05 2.33
N GLN A 145 -0.52 -19.14 3.10
CA GLN A 145 -1.55 -20.19 3.09
C GLN A 145 -2.88 -19.68 3.67
N LYS A 146 -2.83 -18.95 4.79
CA LYS A 146 -4.03 -18.36 5.40
C LYS A 146 -4.63 -17.27 4.52
N SER A 147 -3.78 -16.50 3.84
CA SER A 147 -4.19 -15.54 2.82
C SER A 147 -4.98 -16.21 1.69
N LEU A 148 -4.47 -17.32 1.15
CA LEU A 148 -5.11 -18.09 0.08
C LEU A 148 -6.48 -18.64 0.51
N GLU A 149 -6.58 -19.23 1.68
CA GLU A 149 -7.84 -19.78 2.22
C GLU A 149 -8.93 -18.70 2.34
N ASN A 150 -8.57 -17.52 2.84
CA ASN A 150 -9.52 -16.43 3.06
C ASN A 150 -9.95 -15.77 1.74
N ILE A 151 -9.03 -15.55 0.78
CA ILE A 151 -9.41 -14.97 -0.52
C ILE A 151 -10.31 -15.92 -1.31
N GLU A 152 -10.10 -17.22 -1.22
CA GLU A 152 -10.99 -18.22 -1.87
C GLU A 152 -12.41 -18.16 -1.31
N ILE A 153 -12.56 -17.88 -0.02
CA ILE A 153 -13.87 -17.69 0.59
C ILE A 153 -14.52 -16.42 0.04
N ALA A 154 -13.80 -15.29 0.02
CA ALA A 154 -14.30 -14.03 -0.53
C ALA A 154 -14.78 -14.18 -1.98
N CYS A 155 -14.00 -14.82 -2.85
CA CYS A 155 -14.35 -15.09 -4.25
C CYS A 155 -15.56 -16.02 -4.42
N LYS A 156 -15.82 -16.93 -3.48
CA LYS A 156 -17.03 -17.78 -3.49
C LYS A 156 -18.30 -17.03 -3.07
N MET A 157 -18.14 -15.95 -2.32
CA MET A 157 -19.24 -15.16 -1.78
C MET A 157 -19.67 -14.03 -2.71
N SER A 158 -18.75 -13.54 -3.55
CA SER A 158 -19.00 -12.42 -4.46
C SER A 158 -18.12 -12.53 -5.69
N ASP A 159 -18.65 -12.12 -6.84
CA ASP A 159 -17.98 -12.07 -8.15
C ASP A 159 -17.37 -10.70 -8.47
N GLU A 160 -17.31 -9.79 -7.50
CA GLU A 160 -16.65 -8.48 -7.69
C GLU A 160 -15.18 -8.65 -8.12
N ALA A 161 -14.79 -7.92 -9.16
CA ALA A 161 -13.45 -7.97 -9.77
C ALA A 161 -12.29 -7.80 -8.76
N LYS A 162 -12.48 -7.01 -7.69
CA LYS A 162 -11.46 -6.80 -6.65
C LYS A 162 -11.03 -8.08 -5.94
N TYR A 163 -11.97 -9.03 -5.70
CA TYR A 163 -11.64 -10.31 -5.06
C TYR A 163 -10.86 -11.20 -6.00
N SER A 164 -11.31 -11.33 -7.25
CA SER A 164 -10.61 -12.08 -8.29
C SER A 164 -9.20 -11.53 -8.55
N TYR A 165 -9.06 -10.21 -8.60
CA TYR A 165 -7.75 -9.57 -8.72
C TYR A 165 -6.84 -9.87 -7.53
N GLY A 166 -7.32 -9.69 -6.30
CA GLY A 166 -6.58 -10.04 -5.09
C GLY A 166 -6.16 -11.52 -5.07
N TYR A 167 -7.06 -12.41 -5.52
CA TYR A 167 -6.77 -13.84 -5.64
C TYR A 167 -5.64 -14.10 -6.64
N ALA A 168 -5.65 -13.44 -7.80
CA ALA A 168 -4.56 -13.57 -8.76
C ALA A 168 -3.20 -13.15 -8.18
N LEU A 169 -3.13 -12.05 -7.42
CA LEU A 169 -1.88 -11.62 -6.75
C LEU A 169 -1.38 -12.64 -5.74
N ILE A 170 -2.28 -13.18 -4.91
CA ILE A 170 -1.94 -14.20 -3.92
C ILE A 170 -1.45 -15.48 -4.61
N LEU A 171 -2.07 -15.89 -5.72
CA LEU A 171 -1.62 -17.02 -6.53
C LEU A 171 -0.24 -16.79 -7.15
N ILE A 172 0.07 -15.59 -7.63
CA ILE A 172 1.42 -15.25 -8.13
C ILE A 172 2.46 -15.44 -7.04
N GLN A 173 2.18 -14.96 -5.84
CA GLN A 173 3.09 -15.13 -4.69
C GLN A 173 3.27 -16.61 -4.30
N ASN A 174 2.21 -17.41 -4.43
CA ASN A 174 2.25 -18.86 -4.24
C ASN A 174 2.80 -19.62 -5.45
N LYS A 175 3.29 -18.94 -6.49
CA LYS A 175 3.87 -19.50 -7.72
C LYS A 175 2.88 -20.31 -8.57
N GLU A 176 1.58 -20.10 -8.38
CA GLU A 176 0.51 -20.72 -9.16
C GLU A 176 0.18 -19.89 -10.43
N TYR A 177 1.22 -19.55 -11.19
CA TYR A 177 1.18 -18.60 -12.30
C TYR A 177 0.13 -18.90 -13.37
N LYS A 178 -0.11 -20.18 -13.70
CA LYS A 178 -1.12 -20.57 -14.70
C LYS A 178 -2.55 -20.25 -14.25
N LYS A 179 -2.84 -20.44 -12.96
CA LYS A 179 -4.16 -20.11 -12.41
C LYS A 179 -4.34 -18.60 -12.35
N ALA A 180 -3.31 -17.88 -11.90
CA ALA A 180 -3.33 -16.42 -11.85
C ALA A 180 -3.50 -15.82 -13.26
N GLU A 181 -2.77 -16.30 -14.27
CA GLU A 181 -2.91 -15.85 -15.66
C GLU A 181 -4.35 -16.01 -16.16
N LYS A 182 -4.98 -17.16 -15.89
CA LYS A 182 -6.37 -17.38 -16.30
C LYS A 182 -7.34 -16.39 -15.67
N ILE A 183 -7.21 -16.13 -14.37
CA ILE A 183 -8.06 -15.14 -13.68
C ILE A 183 -7.86 -13.74 -14.29
N LEU A 184 -6.61 -13.37 -14.57
CA LEU A 184 -6.30 -12.08 -15.18
C LEU A 184 -6.81 -12.00 -16.63
N ASP A 185 -6.82 -13.10 -17.39
CA ASP A 185 -7.43 -13.14 -18.71
C ASP A 185 -8.96 -12.94 -18.61
N ASP A 186 -9.62 -13.56 -17.63
CA ASP A 186 -11.06 -13.40 -17.39
C ASP A 186 -11.39 -11.94 -17.01
N LEU A 187 -10.60 -11.32 -16.13
CA LEU A 187 -10.73 -9.90 -15.75
C LEU A 187 -10.51 -8.94 -16.93
N LEU A 188 -9.57 -9.25 -17.83
CA LEU A 188 -9.32 -8.47 -19.03
C LEU A 188 -10.41 -8.60 -20.09
N MET A 189 -11.28 -9.62 -20.03
CA MET A 189 -12.49 -9.67 -20.87
C MET A 189 -13.54 -8.65 -20.42
N GLU A 190 -13.56 -8.30 -19.14
CA GLU A 190 -14.49 -7.30 -18.58
C GLU A 190 -13.92 -5.88 -18.68
N ASP A 191 -12.61 -5.72 -18.41
CA ASP A 191 -11.90 -4.44 -18.46
C ASP A 191 -10.59 -4.59 -19.24
N SER A 192 -10.71 -4.46 -20.57
CA SER A 192 -9.60 -4.69 -21.52
C SER A 192 -8.46 -3.67 -21.42
N ASP A 193 -8.68 -2.55 -20.76
CA ASP A 193 -7.72 -1.45 -20.70
C ASP A 193 -7.00 -1.35 -19.36
N ASN A 194 -7.33 -2.23 -18.41
CA ASN A 194 -6.74 -2.23 -17.08
C ASN A 194 -5.25 -2.59 -17.12
N ILE A 195 -4.41 -1.61 -16.84
CA ILE A 195 -2.94 -1.76 -16.89
C ILE A 195 -2.45 -2.77 -15.85
N LYS A 196 -3.04 -2.81 -14.65
CA LYS A 196 -2.64 -3.75 -13.59
C LYS A 196 -2.87 -5.19 -14.03
N TYR A 197 -4.03 -5.48 -14.62
CA TYR A 197 -4.34 -6.82 -15.11
C TYR A 197 -3.36 -7.24 -16.21
N HIS A 198 -3.05 -6.33 -17.15
CA HIS A 198 -2.04 -6.57 -18.18
C HIS A 198 -0.66 -6.80 -17.59
N PHE A 199 -0.23 -5.97 -16.63
CA PHE A 199 1.08 -6.08 -16.00
C PHE A 199 1.28 -7.45 -15.32
N TYR A 200 0.36 -7.83 -14.43
CA TYR A 200 0.49 -9.10 -13.71
C TYR A 200 0.30 -10.32 -14.62
N ARG A 201 -0.49 -10.20 -15.68
CA ARG A 201 -0.58 -11.21 -16.73
C ARG A 201 0.75 -11.39 -17.47
N VAL A 202 1.42 -10.32 -17.83
CA VAL A 202 2.76 -10.36 -18.44
C VAL A 202 3.76 -10.97 -17.46
N LEU A 203 3.72 -10.60 -16.19
CA LEU A 203 4.55 -11.17 -15.14
C LEU A 203 4.34 -12.69 -15.01
N CYS A 204 3.09 -13.16 -15.02
CA CYS A 204 2.80 -14.60 -15.03
C CYS A 204 3.44 -15.31 -16.21
N LYS A 205 3.31 -14.75 -17.42
CA LYS A 205 3.93 -15.31 -18.64
C LYS A 205 5.44 -15.40 -18.52
N ILE A 206 6.09 -14.38 -17.98
CA ILE A 206 7.53 -14.38 -17.73
C ILE A 206 7.93 -15.52 -16.78
N TYR A 207 7.23 -15.66 -15.68
CA TYR A 207 7.49 -16.76 -14.72
C TYR A 207 7.19 -18.15 -15.28
N LEU A 208 6.33 -18.25 -16.28
CA LEU A 208 6.07 -19.49 -17.03
C LEU A 208 7.11 -19.74 -18.14
N GLY A 209 8.12 -18.87 -18.25
CA GLY A 209 9.25 -19.04 -19.18
C GLY A 209 9.11 -18.30 -20.51
N ASN A 210 8.07 -17.49 -20.69
CA ASN A 210 7.96 -16.63 -21.87
C ASN A 210 8.93 -15.45 -21.73
N LYS A 211 9.87 -15.34 -22.67
CA LYS A 211 10.87 -14.25 -22.72
C LYS A 211 10.58 -13.22 -23.81
N ASP A 212 9.42 -13.31 -24.45
CA ASP A 212 9.01 -12.35 -25.46
C ASP A 212 8.69 -11.00 -24.85
N THR A 213 9.33 -9.96 -25.35
CA THR A 213 9.18 -8.59 -24.87
C THR A 213 8.05 -7.82 -25.56
N GLU A 214 7.39 -8.38 -26.57
CA GLU A 214 6.29 -7.72 -27.28
C GLU A 214 5.15 -7.30 -26.32
N ASN A 215 4.81 -8.17 -25.37
CA ASN A 215 3.78 -7.84 -24.38
C ASN A 215 4.19 -6.69 -23.45
N ILE A 216 5.49 -6.57 -23.13
CA ILE A 216 6.01 -5.46 -22.31
C ILE A 216 5.93 -4.15 -23.13
N GLU A 217 6.25 -4.20 -24.40
CA GLU A 217 6.20 -3.03 -25.30
C GLU A 217 4.76 -2.52 -25.46
N LYS A 218 3.81 -3.43 -25.66
CA LYS A 218 2.38 -3.09 -25.70
C LYS A 218 1.89 -2.45 -24.41
N LEU A 219 2.41 -2.92 -23.26
CA LEU A 219 2.08 -2.33 -21.97
C LEU A 219 2.64 -0.90 -21.82
N LEU A 220 3.89 -0.67 -22.27
CA LEU A 220 4.48 0.67 -22.30
C LEU A 220 3.75 1.62 -23.25
N GLU A 221 3.27 1.13 -24.40
CA GLU A 221 2.45 1.93 -25.33
C GLU A 221 1.16 2.38 -24.67
N LYS A 222 0.46 1.45 -23.97
CA LYS A 222 -0.76 1.81 -23.23
C LYS A 222 -0.51 2.88 -22.16
N ILE A 223 0.57 2.77 -21.40
CA ILE A 223 0.91 3.78 -20.37
C ILE A 223 1.12 5.15 -21.03
N LYS A 224 1.87 5.20 -22.11
CA LYS A 224 2.08 6.46 -22.84
C LYS A 224 0.79 7.07 -23.38
N GLU A 225 -0.16 6.25 -23.81
CA GLU A 225 -1.48 6.73 -24.18
C GLU A 225 -2.20 7.39 -23.01
N PHE A 226 -2.12 6.82 -21.79
CA PHE A 226 -2.70 7.42 -20.58
C PHE A 226 -1.97 8.67 -20.11
N GLU A 227 -0.64 8.70 -20.17
CA GLU A 227 0.16 9.90 -19.87
C GLU A 227 -0.17 11.07 -20.82
N MET A 228 -0.53 10.77 -22.05
CA MET A 228 -0.99 11.79 -23.00
C MET A 228 -2.34 12.39 -22.61
N LEU A 229 -3.18 11.67 -21.87
CA LEU A 229 -4.48 12.18 -21.39
C LEU A 229 -4.31 13.33 -20.40
N GLU A 230 -3.25 13.36 -19.61
CA GLU A 230 -2.94 14.49 -18.71
C GLU A 230 -2.98 15.82 -19.43
N LYS A 231 -2.54 15.85 -20.71
CA LYS A 231 -2.45 17.05 -21.54
C LYS A 231 -3.68 17.28 -22.42
N THR A 232 -4.43 16.24 -22.74
CA THR A 232 -5.50 16.27 -23.75
C THR A 232 -6.89 16.11 -23.14
N ASP A 233 -7.02 15.37 -22.05
CA ASP A 233 -8.27 15.09 -21.35
C ASP A 233 -8.00 14.82 -19.88
N TYR A 234 -7.76 15.89 -19.13
CA TYR A 234 -7.35 15.84 -17.73
C TYR A 234 -8.39 15.15 -16.82
N GLU A 235 -9.68 15.28 -17.10
CA GLU A 235 -10.74 14.60 -16.34
C GLU A 235 -10.64 13.08 -16.50
N LYS A 236 -10.42 12.58 -17.71
CA LYS A 236 -10.21 11.16 -17.97
C LYS A 236 -8.92 10.67 -17.33
N TYR A 237 -7.86 11.47 -17.34
CA TYR A 237 -6.61 11.17 -16.64
C TYR A 237 -6.79 11.07 -15.13
N LEU A 238 -7.49 12.00 -14.49
CA LEU A 238 -7.80 11.94 -13.06
C LEU A 238 -8.65 10.72 -12.71
N ASN A 239 -9.65 10.39 -13.54
CA ASN A 239 -10.46 9.20 -13.35
C ASN A 239 -9.59 7.93 -13.42
N TRP A 240 -8.66 7.86 -14.36
CA TRP A 240 -7.72 6.76 -14.46
C TRP A 240 -6.80 6.71 -13.24
N LEU A 241 -6.19 7.82 -12.81
CA LEU A 241 -5.35 7.88 -11.61
C LEU A 241 -6.10 7.45 -10.35
N THR A 242 -7.34 7.89 -10.19
CA THR A 242 -8.18 7.53 -9.04
C THR A 242 -8.51 6.05 -9.05
N TYR A 243 -8.85 5.51 -10.22
CA TYR A 243 -9.16 4.10 -10.41
C TYR A 243 -7.93 3.21 -10.22
N GLU A 244 -6.78 3.59 -10.81
CA GLU A 244 -5.53 2.82 -10.71
C GLU A 244 -4.81 2.99 -9.36
N GLY A 245 -5.10 4.10 -8.64
CA GLY A 245 -4.45 4.46 -7.38
C GLY A 245 -3.04 5.03 -7.56
N PHE A 246 -2.48 5.56 -6.48
CA PHE A 246 -1.19 6.25 -6.47
C PHE A 246 0.03 5.40 -6.81
N ASN A 247 -0.10 4.08 -6.89
CA ASN A 247 0.94 3.21 -7.43
C ASN A 247 0.71 3.05 -8.93
N THR A 248 0.98 4.10 -9.68
CA THR A 248 0.99 4.04 -11.13
C THR A 248 2.04 3.03 -11.58
N PHE A 249 1.64 2.16 -12.50
CA PHE A 249 2.58 1.34 -13.25
C PHE A 249 3.23 2.22 -14.30
N ASP A 250 4.22 2.99 -13.89
CA ASP A 250 5.04 3.83 -14.74
C ASP A 250 6.17 3.03 -15.42
N GLU A 251 6.95 3.71 -16.22
CA GLU A 251 8.11 3.12 -16.90
C GLU A 251 9.09 2.50 -15.87
N ASP A 252 9.13 3.04 -14.64
CA ASP A 252 10.04 2.58 -13.59
C ASP A 252 9.66 1.21 -13.04
N VAL A 253 8.37 0.86 -12.98
CA VAL A 253 7.94 -0.49 -12.59
C VAL A 253 8.07 -1.47 -13.75
N ILE A 254 7.75 -1.02 -14.96
CA ILE A 254 7.73 -1.89 -16.15
C ILE A 254 9.13 -2.31 -16.59
N LYS A 255 10.16 -1.46 -16.37
CA LYS A 255 11.54 -1.86 -16.68
C LYS A 255 11.96 -3.17 -16.01
N ASP A 256 11.41 -3.44 -14.82
CA ASP A 256 11.75 -4.63 -14.06
C ASP A 256 11.34 -5.94 -14.77
N LEU A 257 10.29 -5.89 -15.59
CA LEU A 257 9.90 -7.01 -16.46
C LEU A 257 10.98 -7.34 -17.49
N TYR A 258 11.71 -6.34 -18.03
CA TYR A 258 12.83 -6.58 -18.92
C TYR A 258 13.98 -7.33 -18.22
N TYR A 259 14.27 -6.97 -16.96
CA TYR A 259 15.27 -7.69 -16.16
C TYR A 259 14.86 -9.16 -15.96
N LEU A 260 13.60 -9.41 -15.62
CA LEU A 260 13.07 -10.75 -15.42
C LEU A 260 13.13 -11.59 -16.70
N CYS A 261 12.85 -11.00 -17.87
CA CYS A 261 13.01 -11.62 -19.19
C CYS A 261 14.47 -11.87 -19.58
N GLY A 262 15.44 -11.22 -18.92
CA GLY A 262 16.85 -11.24 -19.30
C GLY A 262 17.21 -10.29 -20.43
N ASN A 263 16.34 -9.33 -20.76
CA ASN A 263 16.64 -8.26 -21.73
C ASN A 263 17.33 -7.10 -21.00
N TYR A 264 18.60 -7.32 -20.65
CA TYR A 264 19.39 -6.39 -19.85
C TYR A 264 19.67 -5.07 -20.57
N GLU A 265 19.67 -5.06 -21.90
CA GLU A 265 19.88 -3.83 -22.67
C GLU A 265 18.73 -2.85 -22.50
N LYS A 266 17.48 -3.32 -22.66
CA LYS A 266 16.29 -2.50 -22.44
C LYS A 266 16.14 -2.11 -20.96
N TYR A 267 16.37 -3.05 -20.04
CA TYR A 267 16.38 -2.74 -18.62
C TYR A 267 17.34 -1.59 -18.29
N CYS A 268 18.60 -1.67 -18.74
CA CYS A 268 19.58 -0.63 -18.48
C CYS A 268 19.23 0.72 -19.09
N LYS A 269 18.54 0.72 -20.23
CA LYS A 269 18.08 1.97 -20.87
C LYS A 269 17.08 2.72 -19.99
N TYR A 270 16.12 2.03 -19.41
CA TYR A 270 15.11 2.63 -18.54
C TYR A 270 15.64 2.89 -17.10
N ALA A 271 16.57 2.07 -16.62
CA ALA A 271 17.18 2.23 -15.31
C ALA A 271 18.28 3.31 -15.25
N GLU A 272 18.66 3.90 -16.38
CA GLU A 272 19.81 4.84 -16.43
C GLU A 272 19.61 6.10 -15.59
N ASN A 273 18.36 6.57 -15.46
CA ASN A 273 18.01 7.79 -14.74
C ASN A 273 17.35 7.50 -13.40
N VAL A 274 17.26 6.23 -12.98
CA VAL A 274 16.62 5.86 -11.72
C VAL A 274 17.53 6.20 -10.56
N ASN A 275 17.01 6.93 -9.59
CA ASN A 275 17.68 7.10 -8.31
C ASN A 275 17.48 5.85 -7.45
N PHE A 276 18.56 5.13 -7.19
CA PHE A 276 18.57 3.91 -6.36
C PHE A 276 18.74 4.21 -4.87
N ASN A 277 18.74 5.47 -4.45
CA ASN A 277 18.92 5.90 -3.07
C ASN A 277 20.15 5.26 -2.36
N LEU A 278 21.17 4.91 -3.14
CA LEU A 278 22.40 4.23 -2.67
C LEU A 278 22.14 2.90 -1.93
N GLU A 279 21.00 2.27 -2.21
CA GLU A 279 20.62 1.00 -1.61
C GLU A 279 21.12 -0.18 -2.45
N ALA A 280 21.98 -1.00 -1.84
CA ALA A 280 22.63 -2.13 -2.53
C ALA A 280 21.65 -3.09 -3.21
N ASN A 281 20.49 -3.35 -2.58
CA ASN A 281 19.48 -4.26 -3.13
C ASN A 281 18.82 -3.71 -4.40
N TYR A 282 18.58 -2.39 -4.45
CA TYR A 282 17.99 -1.74 -5.62
C TYR A 282 19.02 -1.54 -6.74
N MET A 283 20.30 -1.30 -6.40
CA MET A 283 21.37 -1.16 -7.39
C MET A 283 21.80 -2.51 -8.00
N ALA A 284 21.67 -3.60 -7.26
CA ALA A 284 22.20 -4.91 -7.66
C ALA A 284 21.68 -5.41 -9.02
N PRO A 285 20.38 -5.33 -9.38
CA PRO A 285 19.90 -5.73 -10.70
C PRO A 285 20.53 -4.91 -11.82
N TYR A 286 20.77 -3.61 -11.60
CA TYR A 286 21.38 -2.73 -12.58
C TYR A 286 22.86 -3.06 -12.79
N LEU A 287 23.61 -3.20 -11.71
CA LEU A 287 25.03 -3.61 -11.76
C LEU A 287 25.21 -5.00 -12.41
N TYR A 288 24.32 -5.94 -12.08
CA TYR A 288 24.30 -7.25 -12.73
C TYR A 288 24.03 -7.14 -14.23
N SER A 289 23.06 -6.33 -14.63
CA SER A 289 22.72 -6.12 -16.04
C SER A 289 23.86 -5.51 -16.83
N LEU A 290 24.56 -4.54 -16.24
CA LEU A 290 25.76 -3.95 -16.84
C LEU A 290 26.90 -4.98 -17.00
N LYS A 291 27.08 -5.88 -16.00
CA LYS A 291 28.03 -7.02 -16.11
C LYS A 291 27.66 -7.92 -17.30
N GLN A 292 26.37 -8.27 -17.44
CA GLN A 292 25.90 -9.13 -18.54
C GLN A 292 26.14 -8.50 -19.93
N LEU A 293 26.18 -7.17 -19.98
CA LEU A 293 26.46 -6.38 -21.18
C LEU A 293 27.95 -6.04 -21.34
N ASN A 294 28.84 -6.53 -20.47
CA ASN A 294 30.28 -6.22 -20.40
C ASN A 294 30.58 -4.71 -20.28
N LYS A 295 29.70 -3.93 -19.64
CA LYS A 295 29.85 -2.47 -19.46
C LYS A 295 30.56 -2.15 -18.13
N PHE A 296 31.77 -2.69 -17.92
CA PHE A 296 32.52 -2.56 -16.68
C PHE A 296 32.93 -1.12 -16.34
N GLU A 297 33.31 -0.33 -17.37
CA GLU A 297 33.63 1.10 -17.16
C GLU A 297 32.44 1.90 -16.58
N LYS A 298 31.20 1.54 -16.96
CA LYS A 298 30.02 2.16 -16.41
C LYS A 298 29.79 1.75 -14.97
N ILE A 299 30.07 0.51 -14.60
CA ILE A 299 30.03 0.03 -13.21
C ILE A 299 31.00 0.85 -12.36
N ASP A 300 32.26 0.99 -12.80
CA ASP A 300 33.28 1.76 -12.07
C ASP A 300 32.90 3.23 -11.90
N LYS A 301 32.24 3.83 -12.91
CA LYS A 301 31.75 5.19 -12.84
C LYS A 301 30.66 5.33 -11.78
N ILE A 302 29.64 4.45 -11.79
CA ILE A 302 28.53 4.45 -10.83
C ILE A 302 29.04 4.30 -9.40
N LEU A 303 30.02 3.42 -9.17
CA LEU A 303 30.59 3.23 -7.84
C LEU A 303 31.31 4.48 -7.32
N LYS A 304 32.07 5.16 -8.19
CA LYS A 304 32.74 6.42 -7.81
C LYS A 304 31.76 7.52 -7.52
N GLU A 305 30.65 7.57 -8.26
CA GLU A 305 29.57 8.54 -8.02
C GLU A 305 28.86 8.23 -6.70
N ALA A 306 28.53 6.97 -6.43
CA ALA A 306 27.93 6.52 -5.17
C ALA A 306 28.84 6.80 -3.96
N GLU A 307 30.14 6.49 -4.08
CA GLU A 307 31.11 6.78 -3.03
C GLU A 307 31.19 8.27 -2.74
N LYS A 308 31.24 9.10 -3.79
CA LYS A 308 31.29 10.55 -3.64
C LYS A 308 30.02 11.09 -2.96
N GLU A 309 28.84 10.62 -3.34
CA GLU A 309 27.55 11.03 -2.77
C GLU A 309 27.47 10.64 -1.29
N ILE A 310 27.86 9.40 -0.92
CA ILE A 310 27.90 8.96 0.47
C ILE A 310 28.84 9.83 1.30
N PHE A 311 30.02 10.19 0.79
CA PHE A 311 30.91 11.11 1.50
C PHE A 311 30.34 12.52 1.64
N GLN A 312 29.60 13.00 0.66
CA GLN A 312 28.89 14.29 0.75
C GLN A 312 27.80 14.23 1.82
N ASN A 313 26.98 13.19 1.87
CA ASN A 313 25.97 12.99 2.91
C ASN A 313 26.61 12.96 4.32
N ILE A 314 27.71 12.26 4.49
CA ILE A 314 28.45 12.23 5.76
C ILE A 314 28.97 13.63 6.18
N GLU A 315 29.45 14.43 5.23
CA GLU A 315 29.88 15.79 5.54
C GLU A 315 28.70 16.72 5.83
N GLU A 316 27.57 16.55 5.15
CA GLU A 316 26.32 17.28 5.46
C GLU A 316 25.84 16.95 6.87
N ILE A 317 25.75 15.68 7.27
CA ILE A 317 25.38 15.26 8.63
C ILE A 317 26.28 15.91 9.68
N LYS A 318 27.57 16.09 9.40
CA LYS A 318 28.53 16.71 10.35
C LYS A 318 28.47 18.24 10.41
N THR A 319 28.06 18.88 9.34
CA THR A 319 28.22 20.34 9.19
C THR A 319 26.92 21.12 9.13
N ASP A 320 25.80 20.46 8.86
CA ASP A 320 24.50 21.11 8.76
C ASP A 320 23.99 21.52 10.16
N GLU A 321 23.69 22.80 10.32
CA GLU A 321 23.23 23.36 11.59
C GLU A 321 21.88 22.82 12.05
N GLU A 322 21.03 22.36 11.12
CA GLU A 322 19.71 21.78 11.41
C GLU A 322 19.90 20.40 12.04
N TYR A 323 20.75 19.54 11.47
CA TYR A 323 21.10 18.26 12.08
C TYR A 323 21.75 18.43 13.46
N GLN A 324 22.69 19.37 13.59
CA GLN A 324 23.40 19.60 14.86
C GLN A 324 22.50 20.15 15.98
N LYS A 325 21.41 20.80 15.63
CA LYS A 325 20.53 21.48 16.61
C LYS A 325 19.46 20.56 17.20
N ASP A 326 18.92 19.64 16.38
CA ASP A 326 17.74 18.86 16.74
C ASP A 326 18.07 17.37 16.97
N THR A 327 19.35 16.95 16.81
CA THR A 327 19.79 15.56 16.89
C THR A 327 20.89 15.41 17.94
N THR A 328 20.87 14.34 18.71
CA THR A 328 21.91 14.03 19.70
C THR A 328 23.22 13.57 19.03
N GLU A 329 24.36 13.68 19.73
CA GLU A 329 25.65 13.22 19.23
C GLU A 329 25.63 11.70 18.90
N GLU A 330 24.91 10.92 19.70
CA GLU A 330 24.76 9.46 19.48
C GLU A 330 23.98 9.17 18.18
N GLU A 331 22.85 9.86 17.94
CA GLU A 331 22.08 9.76 16.72
C GLU A 331 22.86 10.20 15.47
N LEU A 332 23.66 11.28 15.59
CA LEU A 332 24.53 11.73 14.49
C LEU A 332 25.58 10.68 14.13
N LEU A 333 26.17 10.02 15.14
CA LEU A 333 27.11 8.95 14.91
C LEU A 333 26.46 7.73 14.27
N GLU A 334 25.22 7.39 14.65
CA GLU A 334 24.44 6.32 14.04
C GLU A 334 24.15 6.63 12.56
N MET A 335 23.68 7.84 12.23
CA MET A 335 23.45 8.26 10.85
C MET A 335 24.72 8.17 9.98
N ILE A 336 25.88 8.57 10.51
CA ILE A 336 27.17 8.47 9.81
C ILE A 336 27.56 7.01 9.58
N GLU A 337 27.33 6.15 10.55
CA GLU A 337 27.64 4.71 10.41
C GLU A 337 26.69 4.04 9.41
N ASP A 338 25.44 4.44 9.35
CA ASP A 338 24.47 3.97 8.36
C ASP A 338 24.92 4.32 6.92
N GLU A 339 25.38 5.56 6.68
CA GLU A 339 25.92 5.95 5.38
C GLU A 339 27.14 5.11 5.00
N LYS A 340 28.08 4.88 5.92
CA LYS A 340 29.22 3.99 5.68
C LYS A 340 28.79 2.55 5.39
N GLN A 341 27.75 2.07 6.07
CA GLN A 341 27.24 0.72 5.86
C GLN A 341 26.60 0.57 4.48
N LYS A 342 25.98 1.62 3.91
CA LYS A 342 25.50 1.62 2.52
C LYS A 342 26.64 1.32 1.55
N LEU A 343 27.77 2.04 1.65
CA LEU A 343 28.93 1.83 0.78
C LEU A 343 29.49 0.41 0.90
N LYS A 344 29.59 -0.10 2.13
CA LYS A 344 30.03 -1.47 2.38
C LYS A 344 29.11 -2.50 1.74
N ASN A 345 27.79 -2.30 1.87
CA ASN A 345 26.79 -3.20 1.28
C ASN A 345 26.84 -3.19 -0.26
N ILE A 346 27.02 -2.01 -0.87
CA ILE A 346 27.18 -1.88 -2.33
C ILE A 346 28.42 -2.66 -2.81
N ASN A 347 29.57 -2.49 -2.14
CA ASN A 347 30.80 -3.20 -2.49
C ASN A 347 30.66 -4.72 -2.33
N LEU A 348 30.03 -5.19 -1.24
CA LEU A 348 29.81 -6.62 -1.01
C LEU A 348 28.91 -7.25 -2.08
N VAL A 349 27.82 -6.58 -2.47
CA VAL A 349 26.93 -7.10 -3.49
C VAL A 349 27.61 -7.10 -4.86
N LEU A 350 28.39 -6.07 -5.16
CA LEU A 350 29.17 -6.00 -6.40
C LEU A 350 30.21 -7.11 -6.48
N GLU A 351 31.00 -7.32 -5.41
CA GLU A 351 31.96 -8.40 -5.37
C GLU A 351 31.31 -9.75 -5.65
N LYS A 352 30.16 -9.99 -5.04
CA LYS A 352 29.37 -11.20 -5.28
C LYS A 352 28.91 -11.31 -6.74
N ILE A 353 28.43 -10.20 -7.33
CA ILE A 353 28.01 -10.15 -8.74
C ILE A 353 29.21 -10.46 -9.66
N LEU A 354 30.36 -9.83 -9.44
CA LEU A 354 31.52 -9.95 -10.34
C LEU A 354 32.18 -11.32 -10.27
N ASN A 355 32.30 -11.91 -9.08
CA ASN A 355 33.11 -13.09 -8.82
C ASN A 355 32.35 -14.42 -8.80
N THR A 356 31.01 -14.38 -8.94
CA THR A 356 30.17 -15.58 -8.92
C THR A 356 29.07 -15.54 -9.99
N ASP A 357 28.29 -16.61 -10.09
CA ASP A 357 27.10 -16.68 -10.92
C ASP A 357 25.84 -16.10 -10.22
N PHE A 358 26.04 -15.29 -9.19
CA PHE A 358 24.97 -14.68 -8.45
C PHE A 358 24.17 -13.72 -9.33
N LYS A 359 22.88 -14.05 -9.52
CA LYS A 359 21.89 -13.17 -10.13
C LYS A 359 21.05 -12.54 -9.03
N PRO A 360 21.09 -11.21 -8.86
CA PRO A 360 20.21 -10.52 -7.91
C PRO A 360 18.74 -10.84 -8.19
N LYS A 361 17.97 -11.03 -7.14
CA LYS A 361 16.53 -11.22 -7.23
C LYS A 361 15.88 -9.87 -7.51
N MET A 362 15.00 -9.83 -8.50
CA MET A 362 14.10 -8.70 -8.71
C MET A 362 12.80 -9.01 -7.96
N GLU A 363 12.46 -8.18 -7.00
CA GLU A 363 11.21 -8.30 -6.28
C GLU A 363 10.19 -7.35 -6.89
N ILE A 364 9.14 -7.92 -7.47
CA ILE A 364 7.99 -7.14 -7.89
C ILE A 364 7.12 -6.93 -6.67
N PHE A 365 6.96 -5.67 -6.29
CA PHE A 365 6.11 -5.31 -5.17
C PHE A 365 4.65 -5.54 -5.55
N MET A 366 3.98 -6.36 -4.76
CA MET A 366 2.55 -6.65 -4.91
C MET A 366 1.82 -6.14 -3.68
N TYR A 367 0.89 -5.25 -3.90
CA TYR A 367 0.07 -4.67 -2.85
C TYR A 367 -1.40 -4.92 -3.13
N LEU A 368 -2.08 -5.52 -2.17
CA LEU A 368 -3.53 -5.63 -2.21
C LEU A 368 -4.09 -4.29 -1.75
N LYS A 369 -4.51 -3.47 -2.71
CA LYS A 369 -5.12 -2.19 -2.42
C LYS A 369 -6.50 -2.39 -1.82
N TYR A 370 -6.75 -1.69 -0.73
CA TYR A 370 -8.06 -1.60 -0.14
C TYR A 370 -8.62 -0.20 -0.37
N GLU A 371 -9.85 -0.13 -0.81
CA GLU A 371 -10.64 1.08 -0.64
C GLU A 371 -10.80 1.33 0.87
N CYS A 372 -11.00 2.58 1.28
CA CYS A 372 -11.35 2.86 2.66
C CYS A 372 -12.64 2.10 3.00
N TRP A 373 -12.54 1.15 3.91
CA TRP A 373 -13.66 0.33 4.34
C TRP A 373 -14.02 0.53 5.81
N LEU A 374 -13.40 1.57 6.41
CA LEU A 374 -13.80 2.01 7.73
C LEU A 374 -15.25 2.47 7.64
N LEU A 375 -16.13 1.75 8.34
CA LEU A 375 -17.58 1.95 8.27
C LEU A 375 -17.99 3.35 8.68
N ASP A 376 -17.22 3.93 9.56
CA ASP A 376 -17.47 5.20 10.21
C ASP A 376 -16.54 6.32 9.72
N CYS A 377 -15.95 6.16 8.53
CA CYS A 377 -15.11 7.20 7.95
C CYS A 377 -15.95 8.44 7.60
N PRO A 378 -15.73 9.60 8.23
CA PRO A 378 -16.49 10.80 7.97
C PRO A 378 -16.47 11.28 6.51
N GLN A 379 -15.43 10.92 5.74
CA GLN A 379 -15.33 11.28 4.31
C GLN A 379 -16.27 10.49 3.41
N HIS A 380 -16.65 9.26 3.81
CA HIS A 380 -17.36 8.32 2.94
C HIS A 380 -18.76 7.98 3.44
N LEU A 381 -19.18 8.58 4.54
CA LEU A 381 -20.55 8.43 5.03
C LEU A 381 -21.54 9.04 4.03
N ILE A 382 -22.59 8.30 3.73
CA ILE A 382 -23.75 8.84 3.03
C ILE A 382 -24.72 9.30 4.10
N ILE A 383 -24.95 10.59 4.17
CA ILE A 383 -25.99 11.18 5.02
C ILE A 383 -27.16 11.46 4.09
N ASP A 384 -28.24 10.70 4.26
CA ASP A 384 -29.49 11.01 3.54
C ASP A 384 -29.97 12.38 4.05
N GLU A 385 -30.19 13.32 3.14
CA GLU A 385 -30.86 14.57 3.42
C GLU A 385 -32.36 14.25 3.61
N ASP A 386 -32.85 14.36 4.86
CA ASP A 386 -34.25 14.25 5.20
C ASP A 386 -35.08 15.43 4.62
#